data_ae47e38854a6b48ff970267f1e9ada38
#
_entry.id   ae47e38854a6b48ff970267f1e9ada38
#
_cell.length_a   1.000
_cell.length_b   1.000
_cell.length_c   1.000
_cell.angle_alpha   90.00
_cell.angle_beta   90.00
_cell.angle_gamma   90.00
#
_symmetry.space_group_name_H-M   'P 1'
#
loop_
_entity.id
_entity.type
_entity.pdbx_description
1 polymer ?
#
loop_
_entity_poly.entity_id
_entity_poly.type
_entity_poly.pdbx_seq_one_letter_code
_entity_poly.pdbx_strand_id
1 'polypeptide(L)'
;MGRWMRWLLIGAVSLWCLPGIARAESEVDVLLNMLVENGTLTPVQAGQVRRQISETKEARNKQLAKEIVPDSARNWKWKGDVRLRDEFRDRQGTGNDTHRQRIRFQFGAEGKVAEDLKATFRIATGSTTDPVSTNQNLDTFFGKKALVLDLANLEYTPEVPGISKVSLIGGIMENPLWTTDPMVWDGDLSWDGAAVKVSQEMGPTTLFANSGVFSLDTDETEPAALWVTQLGASVKPFADSESEVLKNFKLTGALAYHDYMNVTTSAKAGTDPITREADNTAGATDFNQFNPTVELASQLGQIPFSFFGDWVHNTSAPSTGNDGYALGIKVGKATVPWSLTKGWEAGYMFERLERDAAFDEFVDSDFGGGGTNRRGNVVWLNLAVLKNSTLGAKLFFRQDLIDNFGSGASLAEKFREDRLQMDWVTKF
;
A
#
# COMPACT_ATOMS: atom_id res chain seq x y z
N MET A 1 -18.65 29.51 7.76
CA MET A 1 -18.46 28.37 8.69
C MET A 1 -19.17 27.19 8.06
N GLY A 2 -18.41 26.34 7.38
CA GLY A 2 -18.89 25.32 6.46
C GLY A 2 -19.64 24.17 7.16
N ARG A 3 -20.51 23.51 6.40
CA ARG A 3 -21.31 22.31 6.78
C ARG A 3 -20.49 21.18 7.42
N TRP A 4 -19.19 21.15 7.26
CA TRP A 4 -18.21 20.22 7.82
C TRP A 4 -18.20 20.13 9.36
N MET A 5 -18.43 21.23 10.04
CA MET A 5 -18.36 21.26 11.52
C MET A 5 -19.52 20.50 12.20
N ARG A 6 -20.61 20.22 11.47
CA ARG A 6 -21.74 19.43 12.00
C ARG A 6 -21.49 17.92 11.93
N TRP A 7 -20.68 17.45 11.00
CA TRP A 7 -20.38 16.03 10.82
C TRP A 7 -19.22 15.55 11.68
N LEU A 8 -18.25 16.40 12.01
CA LEU A 8 -17.17 16.10 12.96
C LEU A 8 -17.67 15.79 14.37
N LEU A 9 -18.86 16.32 14.76
CA LEU A 9 -19.46 16.05 16.06
C LEU A 9 -20.15 14.68 16.14
N ILE A 10 -20.57 14.11 15.02
CA ILE A 10 -21.22 12.79 14.99
C ILE A 10 -20.17 11.67 14.95
N GLY A 11 -19.05 11.87 14.27
CA GLY A 11 -17.94 10.92 14.24
C GLY A 11 -17.19 10.81 15.58
N ALA A 12 -17.15 11.88 16.36
CA ALA A 12 -16.44 11.91 17.66
C ALA A 12 -17.16 11.12 18.78
N VAL A 13 -18.47 10.89 18.66
CA VAL A 13 -19.25 10.17 19.70
C VAL A 13 -19.03 8.66 19.62
N SER A 14 -18.69 8.10 18.48
CA SER A 14 -18.43 6.65 18.33
C SER A 14 -17.06 6.19 18.85
N LEU A 15 -16.14 7.11 19.12
CA LEU A 15 -14.78 6.76 19.61
C LEU A 15 -14.65 6.65 21.14
N TRP A 16 -15.71 6.95 21.91
CA TRP A 16 -15.65 6.99 23.38
C TRP A 16 -16.03 5.69 24.08
N CYS A 17 -16.33 4.64 23.35
CA CYS A 17 -16.59 3.30 23.90
C CYS A 17 -15.46 2.32 23.58
N LEU A 18 -14.22 2.61 23.92
CA LEU A 18 -13.22 1.56 24.11
C LEU A 18 -13.45 1.00 25.53
N PRO A 19 -13.97 -0.23 25.68
CA PRO A 19 -13.96 -0.89 26.96
C PRO A 19 -12.48 -1.04 27.33
N GLY A 20 -12.09 -0.54 28.49
CA GLY A 20 -10.81 -0.88 29.06
C GLY A 20 -10.66 -2.39 28.98
N ILE A 21 -9.64 -2.87 28.26
CA ILE A 21 -9.33 -4.30 28.16
C ILE A 21 -8.93 -4.70 29.58
N ALA A 22 -9.91 -5.11 30.39
CA ALA A 22 -9.66 -5.86 31.59
C ALA A 22 -8.93 -7.12 31.12
N ARG A 23 -7.62 -7.18 31.33
CA ARG A 23 -6.87 -8.42 31.20
C ARG A 23 -7.53 -9.39 32.14
N ALA A 24 -8.22 -10.40 31.61
CA ALA A 24 -8.70 -11.51 32.41
C ALA A 24 -7.45 -12.11 33.08
N GLU A 25 -7.37 -12.00 34.40
CA GLU A 25 -6.34 -12.67 35.19
C GLU A 25 -6.45 -14.16 34.90
N SER A 26 -5.33 -14.81 34.55
CA SER A 26 -5.34 -16.25 34.37
C SER A 26 -5.58 -16.92 35.73
N GLU A 27 -6.23 -18.08 35.74
CA GLU A 27 -6.44 -18.87 36.99
C GLU A 27 -5.14 -19.03 37.78
N VAL A 28 -4.01 -19.13 37.10
CA VAL A 28 -2.67 -19.19 37.68
C VAL A 28 -2.27 -17.88 38.36
N ASP A 29 -2.62 -16.73 37.76
CA ASP A 29 -2.31 -15.44 38.37
C ASP A 29 -3.12 -15.21 39.66
N VAL A 30 -4.37 -15.61 39.65
CA VAL A 30 -5.23 -15.58 40.87
C VAL A 30 -4.64 -16.45 41.96
N LEU A 31 -4.23 -17.69 41.64
CA LEU A 31 -3.63 -18.60 42.61
C LEU A 31 -2.31 -18.05 43.16
N LEU A 32 -1.44 -17.53 42.33
CA LEU A 32 -0.16 -16.91 42.76
C LEU A 32 -0.38 -15.68 43.63
N ASN A 33 -1.38 -14.85 43.33
CA ASN A 33 -1.74 -13.73 44.16
C ASN A 33 -2.23 -14.18 45.55
N MET A 34 -3.09 -15.20 45.63
CA MET A 34 -3.55 -15.79 46.89
C MET A 34 -2.40 -16.36 47.74
N LEU A 35 -1.41 -17.00 47.10
CA LEU A 35 -0.24 -17.54 47.81
C LEU A 35 0.70 -16.43 48.31
N VAL A 36 0.76 -15.30 47.65
CA VAL A 36 1.49 -14.10 48.12
C VAL A 36 0.73 -13.45 49.30
N GLU A 37 -0.59 -13.29 49.20
CA GLU A 37 -1.44 -12.73 50.27
C GLU A 37 -1.40 -13.57 51.57
N ASN A 38 -1.36 -14.89 51.41
CA ASN A 38 -1.24 -15.82 52.53
C ASN A 38 0.19 -15.96 53.11
N GLY A 39 1.15 -15.17 52.58
CA GLY A 39 2.54 -15.19 53.04
C GLY A 39 3.33 -16.47 52.69
N THR A 40 2.78 -17.37 51.86
CA THR A 40 3.41 -18.62 51.44
C THR A 40 4.50 -18.39 50.39
N LEU A 41 4.35 -17.36 49.56
CA LEU A 41 5.32 -16.93 48.54
C LEU A 41 5.64 -15.45 48.72
N THR A 42 6.90 -15.08 48.49
CA THR A 42 7.25 -13.66 48.32
C THR A 42 6.85 -13.16 46.92
N PRO A 43 6.61 -11.85 46.73
CA PRO A 43 6.32 -11.28 45.40
C PRO A 43 7.39 -11.61 44.35
N VAL A 44 8.65 -11.74 44.78
CA VAL A 44 9.79 -12.11 43.89
C VAL A 44 9.67 -13.57 43.45
N GLN A 45 9.35 -14.49 44.38
CA GLN A 45 9.14 -15.91 44.05
C GLN A 45 7.94 -16.13 43.15
N ALA A 46 6.83 -15.41 43.38
CA ALA A 46 5.65 -15.46 42.50
C ALA A 46 6.00 -14.96 41.10
N GLY A 47 6.84 -13.91 40.96
CA GLY A 47 7.33 -13.42 39.68
C GLY A 47 8.23 -14.45 38.95
N GLN A 48 9.05 -15.19 39.68
CA GLN A 48 9.86 -16.27 39.10
C GLN A 48 9.00 -17.42 38.58
N VAL A 49 8.01 -17.84 39.35
CA VAL A 49 7.07 -18.90 38.95
C VAL A 49 6.27 -18.48 37.70
N ARG A 50 5.81 -17.24 37.63
CA ARG A 50 5.15 -16.72 36.41
C ARG A 50 6.03 -16.81 35.17
N ARG A 51 7.31 -16.45 35.28
CA ARG A 51 8.27 -16.57 34.17
C ARG A 51 8.47 -18.01 33.74
N GLN A 52 8.69 -18.91 34.70
CA GLN A 52 8.86 -20.33 34.39
C GLN A 52 7.62 -20.96 33.74
N ILE A 53 6.41 -20.60 34.19
CA ILE A 53 5.17 -21.08 33.59
C ILE A 53 5.03 -20.51 32.15
N SER A 54 5.36 -19.25 31.92
CA SER A 54 5.29 -18.66 30.56
C SER A 54 6.30 -19.30 29.61
N GLU A 55 7.54 -19.53 30.06
CA GLU A 55 8.59 -20.21 29.29
C GLU A 55 8.21 -21.67 28.98
N THR A 56 7.65 -22.38 29.96
CA THR A 56 7.18 -23.76 29.79
C THR A 56 6.00 -23.84 28.84
N LYS A 57 5.04 -22.90 28.92
CA LYS A 57 3.92 -22.81 27.97
C LYS A 57 4.40 -22.52 26.55
N GLU A 58 5.34 -21.59 26.39
CA GLU A 58 5.91 -21.30 25.08
C GLU A 58 6.67 -22.50 24.49
N ALA A 59 7.49 -23.17 25.30
CA ALA A 59 8.21 -24.38 24.89
C ALA A 59 7.24 -25.52 24.50
N ARG A 60 6.20 -25.75 25.32
CA ARG A 60 5.16 -26.74 25.04
C ARG A 60 4.34 -26.40 23.80
N ASN A 61 3.96 -25.13 23.60
CA ASN A 61 3.24 -24.70 22.42
C ASN A 61 4.08 -24.85 21.17
N LYS A 62 5.40 -24.55 21.25
CA LYS A 62 6.34 -24.81 20.16
C LYS A 62 6.49 -26.31 19.83
N GLN A 63 6.48 -27.15 20.86
CA GLN A 63 6.56 -28.60 20.67
C GLN A 63 5.25 -29.18 20.10
N LEU A 64 4.09 -28.79 20.63
CA LEU A 64 2.78 -29.15 20.08
C LEU A 64 2.60 -28.66 18.65
N ALA A 65 3.03 -27.43 18.34
CA ALA A 65 3.01 -26.93 16.98
C ALA A 65 3.91 -27.76 16.04
N LYS A 66 5.02 -28.29 16.54
CA LYS A 66 5.88 -29.22 15.78
C LYS A 66 5.23 -30.58 15.53
N GLU A 67 4.41 -31.06 16.42
CA GLU A 67 3.75 -32.40 16.32
C GLU A 67 2.46 -32.35 15.47
N ILE A 68 1.71 -31.23 15.55
CA ILE A 68 0.40 -31.10 14.89
C ILE A 68 0.50 -30.55 13.48
N VAL A 69 1.48 -29.67 13.20
CA VAL A 69 1.60 -29.01 11.90
C VAL A 69 2.61 -29.77 11.04
N PRO A 70 2.20 -30.31 9.86
CA PRO A 70 3.12 -30.97 8.92
C PRO A 70 4.29 -30.05 8.54
N ASP A 71 5.47 -30.61 8.29
CA ASP A 71 6.65 -29.83 7.92
C ASP A 71 6.42 -28.94 6.71
N SER A 72 5.61 -29.39 5.77
CA SER A 72 5.19 -28.61 4.61
C SER A 72 4.42 -27.33 4.96
N ALA A 73 3.65 -27.34 6.06
CA ALA A 73 2.89 -26.19 6.51
C ALA A 73 3.68 -25.25 7.45
N ARG A 74 4.78 -25.73 8.04
CA ARG A 74 5.64 -24.92 8.94
C ARG A 74 6.45 -23.88 8.21
N ASN A 75 6.73 -24.09 6.92
CA ASN A 75 7.52 -23.19 6.08
C ASN A 75 6.67 -22.05 5.52
N TRP A 76 5.36 -22.01 5.84
CA TRP A 76 4.47 -20.95 5.36
C TRP A 76 4.27 -19.88 6.45
N LYS A 77 4.43 -18.65 6.04
CA LYS A 77 4.12 -17.46 6.83
C LYS A 77 2.78 -16.93 6.40
N TRP A 78 1.79 -17.08 7.29
CA TRP A 78 0.45 -16.56 7.08
C TRP A 78 0.41 -15.06 7.39
N LYS A 79 -0.27 -14.31 6.55
CA LYS A 79 -0.43 -12.86 6.68
C LYS A 79 -1.84 -12.47 6.28
N GLY A 80 -2.37 -11.46 6.93
CA GLY A 80 -3.64 -10.90 6.55
C GLY A 80 -3.88 -9.54 7.16
N ASP A 81 -4.88 -8.84 6.66
CA ASP A 81 -5.41 -7.63 7.28
C ASP A 81 -6.93 -7.53 7.11
N VAL A 82 -7.52 -6.78 8.05
CA VAL A 82 -8.86 -6.24 7.94
C VAL A 82 -8.76 -4.73 8.02
N ARG A 83 -9.35 -4.04 7.06
CA ARG A 83 -9.53 -2.58 7.07
C ARG A 83 -11.02 -2.25 7.08
N LEU A 84 -11.44 -1.48 8.06
CA LEU A 84 -12.73 -0.81 8.07
C LEU A 84 -12.48 0.64 7.69
N ARG A 85 -13.21 1.14 6.69
CA ARG A 85 -13.08 2.51 6.18
C ARG A 85 -14.42 3.22 6.25
N ASP A 86 -14.41 4.41 6.79
CA ASP A 86 -15.48 5.40 6.65
C ASP A 86 -14.99 6.51 5.71
N GLU A 87 -15.72 6.76 4.61
CA GLU A 87 -15.30 7.66 3.55
C GLU A 87 -16.38 8.69 3.25
N PHE A 88 -15.99 9.95 3.28
CA PHE A 88 -16.80 11.10 2.91
C PHE A 88 -16.21 11.75 1.67
N ARG A 89 -17.04 12.02 0.69
CA ARG A 89 -16.67 12.72 -0.55
C ARG A 89 -17.60 13.90 -0.74
N ASP A 90 -17.03 15.09 -0.88
CA ASP A 90 -17.72 16.32 -1.23
C ASP A 90 -17.34 16.67 -2.66
N ARG A 91 -18.31 16.68 -3.54
CA ARG A 91 -18.13 16.97 -4.97
C ARG A 91 -18.85 18.25 -5.35
N GLN A 92 -18.07 19.21 -5.87
CA GLN A 92 -18.62 20.43 -6.47
C GLN A 92 -18.76 20.22 -7.96
N GLY A 93 -19.89 20.66 -8.53
CA GLY A 93 -20.21 20.51 -9.95
C GLY A 93 -21.28 19.47 -10.21
N THR A 94 -21.00 18.43 -10.97
CA THR A 94 -22.00 17.44 -11.43
C THR A 94 -22.16 16.22 -10.53
N GLY A 95 -21.34 16.08 -9.48
CA GLY A 95 -21.38 14.93 -8.58
C GLY A 95 -22.23 15.17 -7.34
N ASN A 96 -22.77 14.11 -6.75
CA ASN A 96 -23.39 14.14 -5.44
C ASN A 96 -22.37 13.87 -4.35
N ASP A 97 -22.53 14.52 -3.20
CA ASP A 97 -21.80 14.15 -1.99
C ASP A 97 -22.10 12.69 -1.64
N THR A 98 -21.11 11.95 -1.25
CA THR A 98 -21.29 10.55 -0.86
C THR A 98 -20.66 10.29 0.50
N HIS A 99 -21.34 9.43 1.27
CA HIS A 99 -20.82 8.86 2.49
C HIS A 99 -20.98 7.36 2.42
N ARG A 100 -19.88 6.62 2.56
CA ARG A 100 -19.90 5.16 2.44
C ARG A 100 -18.98 4.51 3.45
N GLN A 101 -19.41 3.39 4.00
CA GLN A 101 -18.59 2.46 4.75
C GLN A 101 -18.07 1.39 3.82
N ARG A 102 -16.79 1.04 3.97
CA ARG A 102 -16.11 0.03 3.16
C ARG A 102 -15.36 -0.96 4.05
N ILE A 103 -15.22 -2.16 3.55
CA ILE A 103 -14.38 -3.20 4.16
C ILE A 103 -13.35 -3.67 3.15
N ARG A 104 -12.14 -3.95 3.64
CA ARG A 104 -11.13 -4.77 2.97
C ARG A 104 -10.77 -5.92 3.88
N PHE A 105 -10.68 -7.11 3.31
CA PHE A 105 -10.08 -8.28 3.92
C PHE A 105 -9.06 -8.84 2.95
N GLN A 106 -7.86 -9.10 3.43
CA GLN A 106 -6.80 -9.78 2.68
C GLN A 106 -6.27 -10.91 3.54
N PHE A 107 -6.06 -12.09 2.94
CA PHE A 107 -5.49 -13.25 3.62
C PHE A 107 -4.67 -14.08 2.64
N GLY A 108 -3.46 -14.41 3.02
CA GLY A 108 -2.56 -15.16 2.17
C GLY A 108 -1.41 -15.78 2.94
N ALA A 109 -0.54 -16.42 2.22
CA ALA A 109 0.68 -16.98 2.77
C ALA A 109 1.82 -16.95 1.76
N GLU A 110 3.04 -16.90 2.28
CA GLU A 110 4.28 -17.11 1.55
C GLU A 110 5.06 -18.25 2.18
N GLY A 111 5.63 -19.14 1.38
CA GLY A 111 6.39 -20.28 1.87
C GLY A 111 7.47 -20.76 0.92
N LYS A 112 8.57 -21.28 1.47
CA LYS A 112 9.58 -21.97 0.69
C LYS A 112 9.05 -23.35 0.28
N VAL A 113 8.99 -23.61 -1.03
CA VAL A 113 8.63 -24.91 -1.61
C VAL A 113 9.86 -25.70 -2.03
N ALA A 114 10.99 -25.01 -2.24
CA ALA A 114 12.34 -25.56 -2.40
C ALA A 114 13.35 -24.56 -1.82
N GLU A 115 14.65 -24.89 -1.87
CA GLU A 115 15.71 -24.08 -1.28
C GLU A 115 15.69 -22.64 -1.81
N ASP A 116 15.60 -22.50 -3.15
CA ASP A 116 15.62 -21.21 -3.84
C ASP A 116 14.26 -20.83 -4.43
N LEU A 117 13.20 -21.58 -4.13
CA LEU A 117 11.87 -21.37 -4.68
C LEU A 117 10.85 -21.04 -3.57
N LYS A 118 10.23 -19.87 -3.68
CA LYS A 118 9.15 -19.42 -2.83
C LYS A 118 7.84 -19.37 -3.62
N ALA A 119 6.75 -19.78 -2.99
CA ALA A 119 5.40 -19.58 -3.50
C ALA A 119 4.66 -18.56 -2.62
N THR A 120 3.85 -17.72 -3.24
CA THR A 120 3.01 -16.73 -2.58
C THR A 120 1.60 -16.83 -3.13
N PHE A 121 0.59 -16.77 -2.26
CA PHE A 121 -0.80 -16.55 -2.65
C PHE A 121 -1.49 -15.58 -1.70
N ARG A 122 -2.48 -14.84 -2.21
CA ARG A 122 -3.35 -13.96 -1.44
C ARG A 122 -4.74 -13.93 -2.07
N ILE A 123 -5.75 -14.05 -1.22
CA ILE A 123 -7.14 -13.73 -1.55
C ILE A 123 -7.48 -12.40 -0.92
N ALA A 124 -8.28 -11.59 -1.59
CA ALA A 124 -8.73 -10.30 -1.11
C ALA A 124 -10.24 -10.11 -1.37
N THR A 125 -10.87 -9.25 -0.60
CA THR A 125 -12.14 -8.67 -1.07
C THR A 125 -11.85 -7.85 -2.32
N GLY A 126 -12.79 -7.80 -3.28
CA GLY A 126 -12.56 -7.06 -4.52
C GLY A 126 -13.58 -7.39 -5.59
N SER A 127 -13.29 -6.97 -6.80
CA SER A 127 -14.05 -7.29 -8.01
C SER A 127 -13.06 -7.82 -9.05
N THR A 128 -13.52 -8.73 -9.89
CA THR A 128 -12.75 -9.19 -11.06
C THR A 128 -12.67 -8.14 -12.18
N THR A 129 -13.36 -7.02 -12.01
CA THR A 129 -13.48 -5.95 -13.00
C THR A 129 -12.93 -4.61 -12.51
N ASP A 130 -12.34 -4.55 -11.32
CA ASP A 130 -11.73 -3.34 -10.76
C ASP A 130 -10.32 -3.70 -10.25
N PRO A 131 -9.25 -3.48 -11.03
CA PRO A 131 -7.90 -3.90 -10.69
C PRO A 131 -7.27 -3.04 -9.60
N VAL A 132 -7.76 -1.84 -9.37
CA VAL A 132 -7.16 -0.85 -8.47
C VAL A 132 -7.93 -0.66 -7.16
N SER A 133 -8.82 -1.60 -6.80
CA SER A 133 -9.52 -1.54 -5.52
C SER A 133 -9.85 -2.90 -4.93
N THR A 134 -9.32 -3.18 -3.76
CA THR A 134 -9.70 -4.34 -2.92
C THR A 134 -10.81 -4.02 -1.92
N ASN A 135 -11.40 -2.81 -1.97
CA ASN A 135 -12.47 -2.41 -1.07
C ASN A 135 -13.85 -2.83 -1.57
N GLN A 136 -14.72 -3.25 -0.66
CA GLN A 136 -16.13 -3.52 -0.89
C GLN A 136 -17.00 -2.59 -0.06
N ASN A 137 -18.04 -1.99 -0.67
CA ASN A 137 -18.98 -1.13 0.05
C ASN A 137 -19.91 -1.95 0.95
N LEU A 138 -20.30 -1.39 2.10
CA LEU A 138 -21.26 -1.99 3.04
C LEU A 138 -22.69 -1.45 2.81
N ASP A 139 -23.15 -1.41 1.57
CA ASP A 139 -24.34 -0.70 1.12
C ASP A 139 -25.43 -1.60 0.47
N THR A 140 -25.23 -2.91 0.40
CA THR A 140 -26.08 -3.83 -0.36
C THR A 140 -27.06 -4.62 0.51
N PHE A 141 -27.81 -3.98 1.41
CA PHE A 141 -28.81 -4.64 2.28
C PHE A 141 -28.30 -5.94 2.92
N PHE A 142 -27.10 -5.87 3.55
CA PHE A 142 -26.38 -7.02 4.15
C PHE A 142 -25.93 -8.10 3.14
N GLY A 143 -25.83 -7.76 1.87
CA GLY A 143 -25.30 -8.65 0.83
C GLY A 143 -23.87 -9.12 1.12
N LYS A 144 -23.58 -10.37 0.73
CA LYS A 144 -22.23 -10.95 0.86
C LYS A 144 -21.23 -10.22 -0.01
N LYS A 145 -19.94 -10.23 0.41
CA LYS A 145 -18.84 -9.60 -0.32
C LYS A 145 -18.06 -10.66 -1.09
N ALA A 146 -17.64 -10.31 -2.31
CA ALA A 146 -16.84 -11.20 -3.14
C ALA A 146 -15.39 -11.28 -2.61
N LEU A 147 -14.77 -12.44 -2.80
CA LEU A 147 -13.36 -12.66 -2.63
C LEU A 147 -12.76 -13.05 -3.99
N VAL A 148 -11.62 -12.46 -4.32
CA VAL A 148 -10.90 -12.70 -5.56
C VAL A 148 -9.50 -13.24 -5.26
N LEU A 149 -8.90 -13.94 -6.24
CA LEU A 149 -7.49 -14.29 -6.20
C LEU A 149 -6.70 -13.02 -6.52
N ASP A 150 -5.92 -12.57 -5.57
CA ASP A 150 -5.23 -11.29 -5.62
C ASP A 150 -3.73 -11.45 -5.91
N LEU A 151 -3.09 -12.46 -5.32
CA LEU A 151 -1.72 -12.86 -5.66
C LEU A 151 -1.64 -14.37 -5.85
N ALA A 152 -0.85 -14.82 -6.83
CA ALA A 152 -0.49 -16.21 -7.05
C ALA A 152 0.80 -16.28 -7.87
N ASN A 153 1.96 -16.39 -7.22
CA ASN A 153 3.24 -16.38 -7.91
C ASN A 153 4.26 -17.33 -7.33
N LEU A 154 5.25 -17.62 -8.14
CA LEU A 154 6.48 -18.30 -7.78
C LEU A 154 7.66 -17.33 -7.93
N GLU A 155 8.51 -17.26 -6.91
CA GLU A 155 9.77 -16.50 -6.92
C GLU A 155 10.94 -17.47 -6.79
N TYR A 156 11.77 -17.55 -7.84
CA TYR A 156 13.02 -18.30 -7.86
C TYR A 156 14.19 -17.35 -7.63
N THR A 157 14.98 -17.63 -6.60
CA THR A 157 16.11 -16.77 -6.17
C THR A 157 17.41 -17.59 -6.23
N PRO A 158 18.00 -17.80 -7.43
CA PRO A 158 19.25 -18.55 -7.59
C PRO A 158 20.45 -17.80 -6.99
N GLU A 159 21.41 -18.54 -6.49
CA GLU A 159 22.74 -17.99 -6.20
C GLU A 159 23.49 -17.74 -7.50
N VAL A 160 23.83 -16.48 -7.77
CA VAL A 160 24.61 -16.07 -8.95
C VAL A 160 25.96 -15.50 -8.50
N PRO A 161 27.09 -16.12 -8.86
CA PRO A 161 28.41 -15.64 -8.46
C PRO A 161 28.62 -14.17 -8.86
N GLY A 162 29.03 -13.33 -7.90
CA GLY A 162 29.31 -11.91 -8.13
C GLY A 162 28.08 -10.99 -8.12
N ILE A 163 26.88 -11.51 -7.95
CA ILE A 163 25.63 -10.73 -7.83
C ILE A 163 25.02 -11.00 -6.45
N SER A 164 24.66 -9.95 -5.71
CA SER A 164 24.15 -10.09 -4.36
C SER A 164 22.78 -10.77 -4.30
N LYS A 165 21.90 -10.46 -5.24
CA LYS A 165 20.57 -11.10 -5.34
C LYS A 165 20.01 -11.03 -6.75
N VAL A 166 19.45 -12.15 -7.19
CA VAL A 166 18.62 -12.26 -8.39
C VAL A 166 17.28 -12.90 -7.98
N SER A 167 16.15 -12.35 -8.43
CA SER A 167 14.83 -12.96 -8.25
C SER A 167 14.12 -13.01 -9.58
N LEU A 168 13.62 -14.17 -9.95
CA LEU A 168 12.75 -14.40 -11.12
C LEU A 168 11.35 -14.71 -10.60
N ILE A 169 10.36 -13.91 -10.99
CA ILE A 169 8.99 -14.00 -10.48
C ILE A 169 8.05 -14.27 -11.64
N GLY A 170 7.12 -15.20 -11.48
CA GLY A 170 6.09 -15.49 -12.47
C GLY A 170 4.74 -15.72 -11.84
N GLY A 171 3.67 -15.18 -12.45
CA GLY A 171 2.29 -15.24 -12.00
C GLY A 171 1.71 -13.87 -11.63
N ILE A 172 0.71 -13.86 -10.74
CA ILE A 172 0.08 -12.63 -10.22
C ILE A 172 0.90 -12.13 -9.06
N MET A 173 1.52 -10.97 -9.17
CA MET A 173 2.49 -10.44 -8.21
C MET A 173 2.22 -8.99 -7.80
N GLU A 174 2.79 -8.54 -6.69
CA GLU A 174 2.84 -7.13 -6.33
C GLU A 174 3.74 -6.36 -7.32
N ASN A 175 3.56 -5.03 -7.40
CA ASN A 175 4.39 -4.16 -8.24
C ASN A 175 5.88 -4.48 -8.07
N PRO A 176 6.60 -4.92 -9.11
CA PRO A 176 8.00 -5.26 -9.02
C PRO A 176 8.93 -4.04 -8.97
N LEU A 177 8.43 -2.85 -9.31
CA LEU A 177 9.20 -1.62 -9.34
C LEU A 177 9.34 -1.03 -7.93
N TRP A 178 10.35 -0.24 -7.72
CA TRP A 178 10.48 0.62 -6.55
C TRP A 178 9.75 1.94 -6.82
N THR A 179 8.77 2.29 -5.97
CA THR A 179 7.95 3.50 -6.06
C THR A 179 7.88 4.20 -4.70
N THR A 180 7.55 5.48 -4.67
CA THR A 180 7.41 6.29 -3.45
C THR A 180 5.97 6.65 -3.12
N ASP A 181 5.10 6.64 -4.12
CA ASP A 181 3.69 7.04 -4.06
C ASP A 181 2.86 6.27 -5.10
N PRO A 182 1.53 6.37 -5.07
CA PRO A 182 0.65 5.64 -5.98
C PRO A 182 0.27 6.41 -7.25
N MET A 183 0.91 7.56 -7.57
CA MET A 183 0.50 8.43 -8.68
C MET A 183 0.39 7.68 -10.01
N VAL A 184 1.40 6.87 -10.36
CA VAL A 184 1.44 6.11 -11.62
C VAL A 184 0.84 4.71 -11.46
N TRP A 185 0.99 4.11 -10.27
CA TRP A 185 0.60 2.74 -9.97
C TRP A 185 -0.17 2.65 -8.66
N ASP A 186 -1.47 2.33 -8.74
CA ASP A 186 -2.30 2.13 -7.55
C ASP A 186 -1.71 1.03 -6.66
N GLY A 187 -1.76 1.24 -5.35
CA GLY A 187 -1.22 0.31 -4.37
C GLY A 187 -1.97 -1.02 -4.23
N ASP A 188 -3.20 -1.10 -4.72
CA ASP A 188 -4.02 -2.31 -4.73
C ASP A 188 -3.86 -3.11 -6.06
N LEU A 189 -3.11 -2.58 -7.06
CA LEU A 189 -2.88 -3.22 -8.35
C LEU A 189 -2.00 -4.46 -8.21
N SER A 190 -2.46 -5.59 -8.72
CA SER A 190 -1.69 -6.82 -8.89
C SER A 190 -1.28 -6.99 -10.35
N TRP A 191 -0.07 -7.48 -10.59
CA TRP A 191 0.55 -7.52 -11.92
C TRP A 191 0.63 -8.95 -12.45
N ASP A 192 0.05 -9.20 -13.62
CA ASP A 192 -0.05 -10.54 -14.22
C ASP A 192 1.05 -10.75 -15.26
N GLY A 193 2.08 -11.53 -14.91
CA GLY A 193 3.18 -11.76 -15.86
C GLY A 193 4.44 -12.34 -15.25
N ALA A 194 5.57 -11.88 -15.79
CA ALA A 194 6.89 -12.29 -15.33
C ALA A 194 7.80 -11.10 -15.09
N ALA A 195 8.59 -11.16 -14.03
CA ALA A 195 9.55 -10.12 -13.68
C ALA A 195 10.90 -10.70 -13.24
N VAL A 196 11.95 -9.93 -13.47
CA VAL A 196 13.30 -10.15 -12.94
C VAL A 196 13.71 -8.96 -12.09
N LYS A 197 14.24 -9.23 -10.90
CA LYS A 197 14.81 -8.23 -10.00
C LYS A 197 16.24 -8.61 -9.70
N VAL A 198 17.14 -7.66 -9.87
CA VAL A 198 18.58 -7.83 -9.58
C VAL A 198 19.02 -6.74 -8.64
N SER A 199 19.82 -7.07 -7.64
CA SER A 199 20.47 -6.08 -6.78
C SER A 199 21.91 -6.46 -6.48
N GLN A 200 22.76 -5.42 -6.40
CA GLN A 200 24.17 -5.53 -6.08
C GLN A 200 24.53 -4.58 -4.94
N GLU A 201 25.00 -5.14 -3.84
CA GLU A 201 25.49 -4.38 -2.69
C GLU A 201 26.98 -4.09 -2.87
N MET A 202 27.37 -2.82 -2.73
CA MET A 202 28.75 -2.33 -2.83
C MET A 202 29.02 -1.33 -1.70
N GLY A 203 29.31 -1.83 -0.50
CA GLY A 203 29.50 -1.00 0.68
C GLY A 203 28.26 -0.15 1.02
N PRO A 204 28.37 1.20 1.03
CA PRO A 204 27.23 2.08 1.34
C PRO A 204 26.25 2.24 0.17
N THR A 205 26.53 1.62 -0.97
CA THR A 205 25.73 1.73 -2.20
C THR A 205 25.08 0.40 -2.54
N THR A 206 23.79 0.43 -2.91
CA THR A 206 23.09 -0.70 -3.53
C THR A 206 22.60 -0.27 -4.91
N LEU A 207 23.05 -0.96 -5.94
CA LEU A 207 22.47 -0.84 -7.29
C LEU A 207 21.33 -1.84 -7.45
N PHE A 208 20.27 -1.49 -8.19
CA PHE A 208 19.22 -2.42 -8.49
C PHE A 208 18.68 -2.21 -9.90
N ALA A 209 18.16 -3.30 -10.47
CA ALA A 209 17.46 -3.32 -11.74
C ALA A 209 16.22 -4.21 -11.62
N ASN A 210 15.09 -3.73 -12.09
CA ASN A 210 13.83 -4.47 -12.14
C ASN A 210 13.32 -4.41 -13.59
N SER A 211 12.87 -5.54 -14.14
CA SER A 211 12.24 -5.57 -15.46
C SER A 211 11.16 -6.63 -15.49
N GLY A 212 10.15 -6.46 -16.34
CA GLY A 212 9.07 -7.43 -16.45
C GLY A 212 8.21 -7.19 -17.68
N VAL A 213 7.47 -8.25 -18.03
CA VAL A 213 6.46 -8.25 -19.11
C VAL A 213 5.15 -8.75 -18.51
N PHE A 214 4.09 -7.99 -18.72
CA PHE A 214 2.77 -8.19 -18.12
C PHE A 214 1.70 -8.22 -19.20
N SER A 215 0.78 -9.18 -19.08
CA SER A 215 -0.35 -9.31 -19.98
C SER A 215 -1.44 -8.36 -19.56
N LEU A 216 -1.86 -7.47 -20.46
CA LEU A 216 -3.00 -6.56 -20.23
C LEU A 216 -4.27 -7.11 -20.86
N ASP A 217 -4.14 -7.75 -22.02
CA ASP A 217 -5.24 -8.40 -22.72
C ASP A 217 -4.69 -9.53 -23.62
N THR A 218 -5.48 -10.58 -23.75
CA THR A 218 -5.12 -11.77 -24.54
C THR A 218 -5.94 -11.92 -25.82
N ASP A 219 -6.37 -10.79 -26.43
CA ASP A 219 -7.03 -10.84 -27.75
C ASP A 219 -6.14 -11.60 -28.74
N GLU A 220 -6.72 -12.57 -29.47
CA GLU A 220 -5.98 -13.45 -30.39
C GLU A 220 -5.33 -12.72 -31.57
N THR A 221 -5.84 -11.52 -31.89
CA THR A 221 -5.38 -10.74 -33.05
C THR A 221 -4.31 -9.72 -32.70
N GLU A 222 -4.44 -9.02 -31.58
CA GLU A 222 -3.52 -7.98 -31.13
C GLU A 222 -3.41 -7.99 -29.59
N PRO A 223 -2.65 -8.90 -29.00
CA PRO A 223 -2.52 -8.99 -27.55
C PRO A 223 -1.89 -7.70 -27.01
N ALA A 224 -2.51 -7.13 -25.96
CA ALA A 224 -1.95 -5.98 -25.26
C ALA A 224 -1.04 -6.42 -24.13
N ALA A 225 0.11 -5.77 -24.03
CA ALA A 225 1.09 -6.06 -22.98
C ALA A 225 1.76 -4.79 -22.49
N LEU A 226 2.31 -4.88 -21.27
CA LEU A 226 3.14 -3.86 -20.69
C LEU A 226 4.54 -4.41 -20.45
N TRP A 227 5.55 -3.74 -21.00
CA TRP A 227 6.93 -3.98 -20.63
C TRP A 227 7.42 -2.85 -19.74
N VAL A 228 8.08 -3.19 -18.63
CA VAL A 228 8.72 -2.22 -17.74
C VAL A 228 10.18 -2.56 -17.52
N THR A 229 11.00 -1.52 -17.40
CA THR A 229 12.39 -1.65 -16.97
C THR A 229 12.73 -0.47 -16.07
N GLN A 230 13.34 -0.75 -14.91
CA GLN A 230 13.77 0.25 -13.96
C GLN A 230 15.21 -0.01 -13.56
N LEU A 231 16.02 1.04 -13.55
CA LEU A 231 17.38 1.05 -13.01
C LEU A 231 17.44 2.04 -11.85
N GLY A 232 18.07 1.65 -10.76
CA GLY A 232 18.15 2.53 -9.60
C GLY A 232 19.37 2.28 -8.73
N ALA A 233 19.56 3.22 -7.82
CA ALA A 233 20.62 3.16 -6.82
C ALA A 233 20.13 3.72 -5.48
N SER A 234 20.65 3.13 -4.41
CA SER A 234 20.47 3.57 -3.04
C SER A 234 21.83 3.82 -2.41
N VAL A 235 22.08 5.01 -1.89
CA VAL A 235 23.41 5.40 -1.37
C VAL A 235 23.26 5.99 0.03
N LYS A 236 24.20 5.64 0.93
CA LYS A 236 24.40 6.27 2.24
C LYS A 236 25.71 7.03 2.24
N PRO A 237 25.77 8.24 1.66
CA PRO A 237 27.01 8.96 1.39
C PRO A 237 27.76 9.39 2.67
N PHE A 238 27.09 9.43 3.80
CA PHE A 238 27.63 9.88 5.07
C PHE A 238 27.59 8.77 6.14
N ALA A 239 27.74 7.50 5.75
CA ALA A 239 27.63 6.35 6.65
C ALA A 239 28.60 6.41 7.85
N ASP A 240 29.75 7.04 7.69
CA ASP A 240 30.80 7.19 8.72
C ASP A 240 30.68 8.51 9.51
N SER A 241 29.63 9.31 9.29
CA SER A 241 29.44 10.59 9.99
C SER A 241 29.14 10.38 11.48
N GLU A 242 29.66 11.27 12.33
CA GLU A 242 29.32 11.32 13.76
C GLU A 242 27.90 11.88 13.98
N SER A 243 27.38 12.69 13.07
CA SER A 243 26.02 13.19 13.11
C SER A 243 25.02 12.09 12.82
N GLU A 244 24.13 11.76 13.76
CA GLU A 244 23.08 10.74 13.56
C GLU A 244 22.20 11.01 12.33
N VAL A 245 21.87 12.26 12.08
CA VAL A 245 21.06 12.64 10.91
C VAL A 245 21.79 12.33 9.62
N LEU A 246 23.07 12.71 9.51
CA LEU A 246 23.89 12.42 8.34
C LEU A 246 24.19 10.93 8.19
N LYS A 247 24.54 10.24 9.27
CA LYS A 247 24.81 8.80 9.27
C LYS A 247 23.63 7.98 8.75
N ASN A 248 22.40 8.40 9.06
CA ASN A 248 21.18 7.73 8.62
C ASN A 248 20.66 8.29 7.29
N PHE A 249 21.31 9.31 6.72
CA PHE A 249 20.91 9.87 5.44
C PHE A 249 21.06 8.83 4.33
N LYS A 250 19.99 8.61 3.60
CA LYS A 250 19.90 7.69 2.48
C LYS A 250 19.26 8.40 1.29
N LEU A 251 19.93 8.41 0.17
CA LEU A 251 19.40 8.83 -1.11
C LEU A 251 19.06 7.57 -1.92
N THR A 252 17.84 7.45 -2.39
CA THR A 252 17.43 6.43 -3.35
C THR A 252 16.89 7.13 -4.58
N GLY A 253 17.31 6.70 -5.76
CA GLY A 253 16.79 7.19 -7.02
C GLY A 253 16.66 6.06 -8.02
N ALA A 254 15.64 6.12 -8.86
CA ALA A 254 15.41 5.17 -9.93
C ALA A 254 14.87 5.88 -11.17
N LEU A 255 15.13 5.30 -12.33
CA LEU A 255 14.53 5.68 -13.61
C LEU A 255 13.84 4.44 -14.17
N ALA A 256 12.53 4.51 -14.36
CA ALA A 256 11.76 3.48 -15.02
C ALA A 256 11.37 3.93 -16.44
N TYR A 257 11.22 2.95 -17.31
CA TYR A 257 10.61 3.09 -18.63
C TYR A 257 9.47 2.07 -18.72
N HIS A 258 8.31 2.54 -19.13
CA HIS A 258 7.10 1.75 -19.32
C HIS A 258 6.71 1.82 -20.77
N ASP A 259 6.51 0.67 -21.40
CA ASP A 259 6.14 0.53 -22.81
C ASP A 259 4.84 -0.29 -22.90
N TYR A 260 3.77 0.39 -23.25
CA TYR A 260 2.45 -0.22 -23.42
C TYR A 260 2.26 -0.58 -24.88
N MET A 261 2.20 -1.87 -25.16
CA MET A 261 2.05 -2.41 -26.52
C MET A 261 0.59 -2.72 -26.80
N ASN A 262 0.08 -2.25 -27.95
CA ASN A 262 -1.28 -2.53 -28.47
C ASN A 262 -2.42 -2.12 -27.50
N VAL A 263 -2.21 -1.10 -26.69
CA VAL A 263 -3.24 -0.56 -25.81
C VAL A 263 -4.05 0.50 -26.56
N THR A 264 -5.38 0.35 -26.60
CA THR A 264 -6.28 1.34 -27.20
C THR A 264 -7.24 1.86 -26.15
N THR A 265 -7.14 3.13 -25.81
CA THR A 265 -7.93 3.76 -24.74
C THR A 265 -9.42 3.85 -25.00
N SER A 266 -9.90 3.75 -26.24
CA SER A 266 -11.33 3.89 -26.57
C SER A 266 -12.02 2.62 -27.07
N ALA A 267 -11.30 1.64 -27.61
CA ALA A 267 -11.93 0.44 -28.17
C ALA A 267 -12.42 -0.54 -27.10
N LYS A 268 -11.82 -0.51 -25.92
CA LYS A 268 -12.14 -1.41 -24.79
C LYS A 268 -13.15 -0.85 -23.82
N ALA A 269 -13.42 0.45 -23.84
CA ALA A 269 -14.45 1.10 -23.02
C ALA A 269 -15.87 0.53 -23.22
N GLY A 270 -16.13 -0.25 -24.27
CA GLY A 270 -17.43 -0.88 -24.53
C GLY A 270 -17.49 -2.40 -24.32
N THR A 271 -16.36 -3.06 -24.17
CA THR A 271 -16.26 -4.53 -24.07
C THR A 271 -15.53 -5.01 -22.83
N ASP A 272 -14.69 -4.16 -22.25
CA ASP A 272 -14.02 -4.45 -20.99
C ASP A 272 -14.90 -3.98 -19.81
N PRO A 273 -15.13 -4.83 -18.81
CA PRO A 273 -15.89 -4.46 -17.61
C PRO A 273 -15.21 -3.38 -16.74
N ILE A 274 -14.01 -2.94 -17.08
CA ILE A 274 -13.26 -1.89 -16.37
C ILE A 274 -13.57 -0.51 -16.99
N THR A 275 -14.83 -0.17 -17.20
CA THR A 275 -15.19 1.19 -17.62
C THR A 275 -15.12 2.14 -16.42
N ARG A 276 -13.94 2.67 -16.12
CA ARG A 276 -13.82 3.99 -15.52
C ARG A 276 -14.03 5.03 -16.62
N GLU A 277 -14.49 6.22 -16.24
CA GLU A 277 -14.55 7.33 -17.19
C GLU A 277 -13.16 7.47 -17.81
N ALA A 278 -13.02 7.17 -19.10
CA ALA A 278 -11.75 7.26 -19.80
C ALA A 278 -11.28 8.71 -19.80
N ASP A 279 -10.28 9.01 -18.97
CA ASP A 279 -9.70 10.34 -18.86
C ASP A 279 -8.60 10.56 -19.90
N ASN A 280 -7.96 9.49 -20.41
CA ASN A 280 -7.00 9.59 -21.51
C ASN A 280 -7.67 10.06 -22.81
N THR A 281 -6.88 10.64 -23.69
CA THR A 281 -7.35 11.06 -25.02
C THR A 281 -7.86 9.85 -25.80
N ALA A 282 -9.11 9.92 -26.30
CA ALA A 282 -9.72 8.85 -27.06
C ALA A 282 -8.88 8.49 -28.29
N GLY A 283 -8.61 7.18 -28.49
CA GLY A 283 -7.80 6.67 -29.58
C GLY A 283 -6.28 6.76 -29.37
N ALA A 284 -5.82 7.11 -28.16
CA ALA A 284 -4.41 6.90 -27.80
C ALA A 284 -4.12 5.39 -27.81
N THR A 285 -3.12 4.99 -28.58
CA THR A 285 -2.78 3.58 -28.83
C THR A 285 -1.43 3.19 -28.24
N ASP A 286 -0.72 4.16 -27.67
CA ASP A 286 0.66 3.97 -27.24
C ASP A 286 0.95 4.88 -26.03
N PHE A 287 1.59 4.28 -25.00
CA PHE A 287 2.07 4.98 -23.83
C PHE A 287 3.51 4.57 -23.57
N ASN A 288 4.44 5.45 -23.91
CA ASN A 288 5.87 5.28 -23.68
C ASN A 288 6.32 6.25 -22.59
N GLN A 289 6.45 5.77 -21.36
CA GLN A 289 6.62 6.62 -20.20
C GLN A 289 8.03 6.52 -19.62
N PHE A 290 8.67 7.67 -19.40
CA PHE A 290 9.81 7.81 -18.50
C PHE A 290 9.33 8.22 -17.12
N ASN A 291 9.77 7.49 -16.09
CA ASN A 291 9.35 7.74 -14.72
C ASN A 291 10.57 7.75 -13.76
N PRO A 292 11.25 8.88 -13.58
CA PRO A 292 12.24 9.07 -12.53
C PRO A 292 11.58 9.29 -11.18
N THR A 293 12.07 8.55 -10.18
CA THR A 293 11.60 8.59 -8.79
C THR A 293 12.78 8.80 -7.85
N VAL A 294 12.63 9.64 -6.82
CA VAL A 294 13.68 9.93 -5.84
C VAL A 294 13.13 9.98 -4.42
N GLU A 295 13.89 9.46 -3.47
CA GLU A 295 13.63 9.60 -2.03
C GLU A 295 14.89 10.01 -1.29
N LEU A 296 14.77 11.01 -0.43
CA LEU A 296 15.76 11.43 0.56
C LEU A 296 15.23 11.05 1.93
N ALA A 297 15.81 10.04 2.56
CA ALA A 297 15.38 9.55 3.87
C ALA A 297 16.45 9.77 4.93
N SER A 298 16.05 10.06 6.16
CA SER A 298 16.92 10.08 7.34
C SER A 298 16.09 9.90 8.61
N GLN A 299 16.70 10.13 9.78
CA GLN A 299 16.02 10.12 11.06
C GLN A 299 16.58 11.20 12.00
N LEU A 300 15.71 11.80 12.80
CA LEU A 300 16.05 12.68 13.89
C LEU A 300 15.80 11.93 15.22
N GLY A 301 16.84 11.50 15.88
CA GLY A 301 16.73 10.55 16.99
C GLY A 301 16.04 9.27 16.52
N GLN A 302 14.88 8.95 17.08
CA GLN A 302 14.10 7.76 16.68
C GLN A 302 12.96 8.06 15.69
N ILE A 303 12.83 9.27 15.21
CA ILE A 303 11.77 9.70 14.30
C ILE A 303 12.32 9.72 12.88
N PRO A 304 11.92 8.76 12.02
CA PRO A 304 12.31 8.77 10.61
C PRO A 304 11.55 9.88 9.87
N PHE A 305 12.18 10.40 8.82
CA PHE A 305 11.54 11.31 7.88
C PHE A 305 12.05 11.05 6.48
N SER A 306 11.24 11.33 5.47
CA SER A 306 11.65 11.32 4.08
C SER A 306 10.98 12.41 3.27
N PHE A 307 11.69 12.88 2.25
CA PHE A 307 11.17 13.68 1.15
C PHE A 307 11.21 12.81 -0.08
N PHE A 308 10.14 12.83 -0.87
CA PHE A 308 10.08 12.06 -2.10
C PHE A 308 9.55 12.89 -3.26
N GLY A 309 9.94 12.51 -4.45
CA GLY A 309 9.46 13.06 -5.69
C GLY A 309 9.35 11.99 -6.74
N ASP A 310 8.28 12.04 -7.50
CA ASP A 310 8.00 11.20 -8.63
C ASP A 310 7.61 12.08 -9.81
N TRP A 311 8.09 11.76 -11.02
CA TRP A 311 7.72 12.43 -12.24
C TRP A 311 7.50 11.37 -13.32
N VAL A 312 6.48 11.57 -14.14
CA VAL A 312 6.21 10.73 -15.30
C VAL A 312 6.04 11.62 -16.54
N HIS A 313 6.63 11.19 -17.65
CA HIS A 313 6.49 11.84 -18.94
C HIS A 313 6.20 10.81 -20.02
N ASN A 314 5.05 10.94 -20.69
CA ASN A 314 4.67 10.08 -21.80
C ASN A 314 5.16 10.69 -23.12
N THR A 315 6.12 10.03 -23.77
CA THR A 315 6.71 10.49 -25.04
C THR A 315 5.84 10.21 -26.27
N SER A 316 4.84 9.34 -26.14
CA SER A 316 3.91 8.93 -27.20
C SER A 316 2.53 9.58 -27.06
N ALA A 317 2.36 10.52 -26.12
CA ALA A 317 1.08 11.15 -25.89
C ALA A 317 0.59 11.90 -27.14
N PRO A 318 -0.70 11.75 -27.50
CA PRO A 318 -1.28 12.44 -28.65
C PRO A 318 -1.55 13.92 -28.38
N SER A 319 -1.42 14.36 -27.12
CA SER A 319 -1.68 15.74 -26.66
C SER A 319 -0.47 16.33 -25.95
N THR A 320 -0.58 17.61 -25.56
CA THR A 320 0.44 18.30 -24.75
C THR A 320 0.29 18.00 -23.24
N GLY A 321 -0.74 17.29 -22.83
CA GLY A 321 -1.01 16.93 -21.44
C GLY A 321 -0.36 15.61 -21.05
N ASN A 322 0.96 15.53 -21.11
CA ASN A 322 1.75 14.30 -21.02
C ASN A 322 2.71 14.24 -19.82
N ASP A 323 2.59 15.18 -18.88
CA ASP A 323 3.43 15.25 -17.69
C ASP A 323 2.64 14.98 -16.41
N GLY A 324 3.25 14.25 -15.50
CA GLY A 324 2.75 14.06 -14.13
C GLY A 324 3.85 14.18 -13.10
N TYR A 325 3.55 14.68 -11.91
CA TYR A 325 4.49 14.69 -10.81
C TYR A 325 3.81 14.67 -9.44
N ALA A 326 4.45 14.00 -8.50
CA ALA A 326 4.12 14.00 -7.10
C ALA A 326 5.33 14.43 -6.28
N LEU A 327 5.09 15.27 -5.27
CA LEU A 327 6.12 15.71 -4.32
C LEU A 327 5.57 15.59 -2.92
N GLY A 328 6.32 14.98 -2.01
CA GLY A 328 5.81 14.77 -0.67
C GLY A 328 6.87 14.68 0.42
N ILE A 329 6.36 14.70 1.64
CA ILE A 329 7.10 14.50 2.88
C ILE A 329 6.36 13.49 3.76
N LYS A 330 7.11 12.62 4.40
CA LYS A 330 6.62 11.68 5.41
C LYS A 330 7.48 11.77 6.65
N VAL A 331 6.84 11.80 7.83
CA VAL A 331 7.50 11.90 9.13
C VAL A 331 6.90 10.87 10.08
N GLY A 332 7.75 10.18 10.83
CA GLY A 332 7.35 9.19 11.81
C GLY A 332 7.10 7.79 11.22
N LYS A 333 6.67 6.89 12.09
CA LYS A 333 6.28 5.51 11.74
C LYS A 333 5.33 4.98 12.80
N ALA A 334 4.13 4.57 12.41
CA ALA A 334 3.08 4.07 13.30
C ALA A 334 3.26 2.54 13.52
N THR A 335 4.17 2.14 14.40
CA THR A 335 4.47 0.71 14.65
C THR A 335 4.33 0.28 16.11
N VAL A 336 4.48 1.20 17.06
CA VAL A 336 4.43 0.90 18.50
C VAL A 336 3.28 1.68 19.12
N PRO A 337 2.28 1.03 19.71
CA PRO A 337 1.12 1.70 20.28
C PRO A 337 1.52 2.79 21.27
N TRP A 338 0.90 3.96 21.11
CA TRP A 338 1.01 5.11 22.02
C TRP A 338 2.43 5.63 22.26
N SER A 339 3.39 5.28 21.40
CA SER A 339 4.76 5.79 21.47
C SER A 339 4.87 7.17 20.82
N LEU A 340 5.53 8.12 21.49
CA LEU A 340 5.79 9.46 20.97
C LEU A 340 6.73 9.46 19.74
N THR A 341 7.58 8.45 19.60
CA THR A 341 8.59 8.39 18.54
C THR A 341 8.27 7.35 17.44
N LYS A 342 7.48 6.32 17.76
CA LYS A 342 7.18 5.18 16.86
C LYS A 342 5.69 4.85 16.79
N GLY A 343 4.85 5.68 17.37
CA GLY A 343 3.40 5.45 17.48
C GLY A 343 2.57 6.20 16.45
N TRP A 344 3.18 7.03 15.63
CA TRP A 344 2.48 7.86 14.65
C TRP A 344 3.29 8.04 13.37
N GLU A 345 2.60 8.28 12.29
CA GLU A 345 3.15 8.69 10.99
C GLU A 345 2.25 9.77 10.43
N ALA A 346 2.84 10.83 9.93
CA ALA A 346 2.13 11.89 9.24
C ALA A 346 2.83 12.23 7.93
N GLY A 347 2.08 12.73 6.96
CA GLY A 347 2.68 13.16 5.71
C GLY A 347 1.79 14.10 4.92
N TYR A 348 2.40 14.65 3.89
CA TYR A 348 1.78 15.52 2.90
C TYR A 348 2.31 15.17 1.53
N MET A 349 1.46 15.24 0.52
CA MET A 349 1.82 15.09 -0.89
C MET A 349 1.00 16.09 -1.71
N PHE A 350 1.65 16.70 -2.68
CA PHE A 350 1.01 17.36 -3.80
C PHE A 350 1.18 16.49 -5.05
N GLU A 351 0.12 16.34 -5.81
CA GLU A 351 0.12 15.58 -7.05
C GLU A 351 -0.52 16.38 -8.17
N ARG A 352 0.04 16.25 -9.36
CA ARG A 352 -0.50 16.72 -10.63
C ARG A 352 -0.23 15.64 -11.68
N LEU A 353 -1.28 15.12 -12.27
CA LEU A 353 -1.21 14.11 -13.32
C LEU A 353 -2.04 14.58 -14.51
N GLU A 354 -1.38 14.94 -15.59
CA GLU A 354 -2.05 15.38 -16.81
C GLU A 354 -2.71 14.21 -17.53
N ARG A 355 -3.59 14.52 -18.49
CA ARG A 355 -4.48 13.59 -19.17
C ARG A 355 -3.79 12.34 -19.71
N ASP A 356 -2.73 12.52 -20.50
CA ASP A 356 -2.04 11.43 -21.20
C ASP A 356 -0.67 11.12 -20.60
N ALA A 357 -0.42 11.57 -19.36
CA ALA A 357 0.85 11.33 -18.67
C ALA A 357 1.02 9.87 -18.25
N ALA A 358 -0.07 9.20 -17.86
CA ALA A 358 -0.11 7.81 -17.44
C ALA A 358 -1.37 7.12 -18.01
N PHE A 359 -1.36 5.79 -18.00
CA PHE A 359 -2.53 5.01 -18.37
C PHE A 359 -3.56 5.09 -17.23
N ASP A 360 -4.74 5.64 -17.52
CA ASP A 360 -5.74 6.07 -16.52
C ASP A 360 -6.34 4.93 -15.69
N GLU A 361 -6.34 3.70 -16.19
CA GLU A 361 -6.87 2.52 -15.49
C GLU A 361 -6.02 2.08 -14.29
N PHE A 362 -4.72 2.44 -14.22
CA PHE A 362 -3.78 1.91 -13.23
C PHE A 362 -3.30 2.91 -12.17
N VAL A 363 -3.70 4.17 -12.29
CA VAL A 363 -3.32 5.24 -11.37
C VAL A 363 -4.14 5.21 -10.06
N ASP A 364 -3.73 5.98 -9.05
CA ASP A 364 -4.37 6.04 -7.72
C ASP A 364 -5.89 6.23 -7.83
N SER A 365 -6.63 5.21 -7.46
CA SER A 365 -8.09 5.19 -7.47
C SER A 365 -8.73 6.07 -6.40
N ASP A 366 -7.97 6.48 -5.42
CA ASP A 366 -8.42 7.35 -4.35
C ASP A 366 -8.20 8.84 -4.67
N PHE A 367 -7.24 9.18 -5.55
CA PHE A 367 -6.95 10.56 -5.94
C PHE A 367 -7.94 11.04 -7.02
N GLY A 368 -8.68 12.12 -6.76
CA GLY A 368 -9.66 12.70 -7.70
C GLY A 368 -10.79 11.78 -8.17
N GLY A 369 -10.96 10.63 -7.54
CA GLY A 369 -11.90 9.61 -7.96
C GLY A 369 -11.30 8.53 -8.85
N GLY A 370 -10.01 8.57 -9.09
CA GLY A 370 -9.26 7.76 -10.06
C GLY A 370 -9.13 8.45 -11.41
N GLY A 371 -8.31 7.86 -12.30
CA GLY A 371 -8.03 8.40 -13.61
C GLY A 371 -6.97 9.51 -13.60
N THR A 372 -6.73 10.09 -14.77
CA THR A 372 -5.77 11.15 -15.00
C THR A 372 -6.43 12.54 -15.05
N ASN A 373 -5.73 13.55 -15.55
CA ASN A 373 -6.22 14.93 -15.65
C ASN A 373 -6.60 15.55 -14.28
N ARG A 374 -5.87 15.23 -13.24
CA ARG A 374 -6.14 15.64 -11.85
C ARG A 374 -4.93 16.34 -11.24
N ARG A 375 -5.20 17.25 -10.31
CA ARG A 375 -4.21 17.83 -9.40
C ARG A 375 -4.83 18.06 -8.04
N GLY A 376 -4.04 17.98 -6.99
CA GLY A 376 -4.55 18.21 -5.64
C GLY A 376 -3.54 17.92 -4.57
N ASN A 377 -4.02 17.86 -3.34
CA ASN A 377 -3.21 17.71 -2.15
C ASN A 377 -3.72 16.53 -1.31
N VAL A 378 -2.81 15.85 -0.65
CA VAL A 378 -3.09 14.74 0.25
C VAL A 378 -2.37 14.96 1.58
N VAL A 379 -3.10 14.86 2.69
CA VAL A 379 -2.53 14.84 4.05
C VAL A 379 -2.97 13.57 4.73
N TRP A 380 -2.08 12.92 5.46
CA TRP A 380 -2.46 11.75 6.26
C TRP A 380 -1.83 11.76 7.65
N LEU A 381 -2.52 11.07 8.55
CA LEU A 381 -2.07 10.77 9.91
C LEU A 381 -2.45 9.33 10.23
N ASN A 382 -1.49 8.53 10.63
CA ASN A 382 -1.68 7.16 11.12
C ASN A 382 -1.22 7.06 12.58
N LEU A 383 -2.00 6.42 13.43
CA LEU A 383 -1.72 6.21 14.85
C LEU A 383 -1.74 4.72 15.16
N ALA A 384 -0.65 4.18 15.70
CA ALA A 384 -0.63 2.83 16.24
C ALA A 384 -1.36 2.82 17.60
N VAL A 385 -2.50 2.13 17.66
CA VAL A 385 -3.37 2.12 18.84
C VAL A 385 -3.32 0.81 19.62
N LEU A 386 -3.13 -0.31 18.92
CA LEU A 386 -2.91 -1.63 19.48
C LEU A 386 -1.75 -2.32 18.74
N LYS A 387 -1.25 -3.43 19.26
CA LYS A 387 -0.28 -4.25 18.54
C LYS A 387 -0.87 -4.65 17.17
N ASN A 388 -0.15 -4.34 16.09
CA ASN A 388 -0.57 -4.59 14.71
C ASN A 388 -1.85 -3.86 14.26
N SER A 389 -2.29 -2.83 14.99
CA SER A 389 -3.54 -2.12 14.69
C SER A 389 -3.30 -0.62 14.66
N THR A 390 -3.77 0.03 13.60
CA THR A 390 -3.62 1.46 13.36
C THR A 390 -4.98 2.12 13.06
N LEU A 391 -5.15 3.34 13.58
CA LEU A 391 -6.19 4.26 13.11
C LEU A 391 -5.54 5.27 12.19
N GLY A 392 -6.12 5.48 11.02
CA GLY A 392 -5.65 6.41 10.01
C GLY A 392 -6.72 7.43 9.64
N ALA A 393 -6.27 8.61 9.28
CA ALA A 393 -7.08 9.61 8.59
C ALA A 393 -6.30 10.12 7.38
N LYS A 394 -6.93 10.13 6.20
CA LYS A 394 -6.35 10.62 4.95
C LYS A 394 -7.32 11.62 4.34
N LEU A 395 -6.88 12.83 4.14
CA LEU A 395 -7.64 13.92 3.55
C LEU A 395 -7.03 14.27 2.21
N PHE A 396 -7.82 14.11 1.18
CA PHE A 396 -7.56 14.61 -0.17
C PHE A 396 -8.34 15.91 -0.32
N PHE A 397 -7.69 16.98 -0.74
CA PHE A 397 -8.35 18.27 -0.84
C PHE A 397 -7.86 19.09 -2.02
N ARG A 398 -8.78 19.93 -2.54
CA ARG A 398 -8.55 20.69 -3.76
C ARG A 398 -8.14 19.80 -4.94
N GLN A 399 -8.85 18.69 -5.12
CA GLN A 399 -8.66 17.81 -6.25
C GLN A 399 -9.44 18.36 -7.43
N ASP A 400 -8.76 19.13 -8.25
CA ASP A 400 -9.34 19.84 -9.39
C ASP A 400 -8.95 19.13 -10.69
N LEU A 401 -9.78 19.25 -11.74
CA LEU A 401 -9.37 18.97 -13.12
C LEU A 401 -8.29 19.99 -13.57
N ILE A 402 -7.37 19.51 -14.42
CA ILE A 402 -6.34 20.37 -15.01
C ILE A 402 -6.87 21.08 -16.24
N ASP A 403 -7.53 20.36 -17.16
CA ASP A 403 -8.01 20.84 -18.44
C ASP A 403 -9.46 20.45 -18.73
N ASN A 404 -10.12 21.25 -19.57
CA ASN A 404 -11.50 21.09 -20.01
C ASN A 404 -11.62 20.25 -21.29
N PHE A 405 -10.80 19.23 -21.49
CA PHE A 405 -10.78 18.46 -22.72
C PHE A 405 -12.09 17.68 -22.95
N GLY A 406 -12.75 17.91 -24.08
CA GLY A 406 -13.78 17.04 -24.66
C GLY A 406 -15.21 17.20 -24.14
N SER A 407 -15.44 17.77 -22.99
CA SER A 407 -16.78 18.17 -22.53
C SER A 407 -16.96 19.66 -22.77
N GLY A 408 -18.05 20.06 -23.41
CA GLY A 408 -18.34 21.47 -23.64
C GLY A 408 -18.06 22.30 -22.38
N ALA A 409 -17.45 23.45 -22.53
CA ALA A 409 -16.79 24.32 -21.55
C ALA A 409 -17.50 24.59 -20.18
N SER A 410 -18.65 23.98 -19.92
CA SER A 410 -19.45 24.25 -18.72
C SER A 410 -19.20 23.32 -17.55
N LEU A 411 -18.59 22.15 -17.72
CA LEU A 411 -18.48 21.12 -16.66
C LEU A 411 -17.15 21.14 -15.92
N ALA A 412 -16.05 21.39 -16.61
CA ALA A 412 -14.72 21.29 -16.05
C ALA A 412 -14.31 22.48 -15.16
N GLU A 413 -14.88 23.68 -15.36
CA GLU A 413 -14.62 24.82 -14.46
C GLU A 413 -15.11 24.62 -13.02
N LYS A 414 -15.88 23.57 -12.75
CA LYS A 414 -16.54 23.36 -11.46
C LYS A 414 -16.22 22.03 -10.77
N PHE A 415 -15.47 21.13 -11.42
CA PHE A 415 -15.16 19.88 -10.75
C PHE A 415 -14.09 20.10 -9.68
N ARG A 416 -14.49 19.83 -8.45
CA ARG A 416 -13.59 19.70 -7.30
C ARG A 416 -14.09 18.56 -6.44
N GLU A 417 -13.18 17.72 -6.03
CA GLU A 417 -13.46 16.69 -5.02
C GLU A 417 -12.60 16.94 -3.78
N ASP A 418 -13.23 16.93 -2.62
CA ASP A 418 -12.55 16.78 -1.35
C ASP A 418 -13.00 15.45 -0.75
N ARG A 419 -12.05 14.62 -0.28
CA ARG A 419 -12.33 13.29 0.25
C ARG A 419 -11.64 13.10 1.59
N LEU A 420 -12.40 12.65 2.59
CA LEU A 420 -11.89 12.22 3.88
C LEU A 420 -12.09 10.71 4.03
N GLN A 421 -11.01 10.00 4.31
CA GLN A 421 -11.03 8.59 4.66
C GLN A 421 -10.56 8.42 6.10
N MET A 422 -11.32 7.66 6.88
CA MET A 422 -10.95 7.24 8.23
C MET A 422 -10.87 5.72 8.24
N ASP A 423 -9.68 5.20 8.54
CA ASP A 423 -9.37 3.79 8.47
C ASP A 423 -9.07 3.21 9.85
N TRP A 424 -9.58 2.02 10.11
CA TRP A 424 -9.06 1.13 11.14
C TRP A 424 -8.50 -0.12 10.45
N VAL A 425 -7.18 -0.31 10.56
CA VAL A 425 -6.47 -1.43 9.94
C VAL A 425 -5.87 -2.32 11.04
N THR A 426 -6.15 -3.61 10.99
CA THR A 426 -5.54 -4.61 11.86
C THR A 426 -4.87 -5.69 11.02
N LYS A 427 -3.57 -5.92 11.25
CA LYS A 427 -2.76 -6.95 10.59
C LYS A 427 -2.56 -8.15 11.51
N PHE A 428 -2.51 -9.35 10.94
CA PHE A 428 -2.32 -10.61 11.70
C PHE A 428 -1.49 -11.62 10.91
#